data_6d199975cadf398d883d4840998ba982
#
_entry.id   6d199975cadf398d883d4840998ba982
#
_cell.length_a   1.000
_cell.length_b   1.000
_cell.length_c   1.000
_cell.angle_alpha   90.00
_cell.angle_beta   90.00
_cell.angle_gamma   90.00
#
_symmetry.space_group_name_H-M   'P 1'
#
loop_
_entity.id
_entity.type
_entity.pdbx_description
1 polymer ?
#
loop_
_entity_poly.entity_id
_entity_poly.type
_entity_poly.pdbx_seq_one_letter_code
_entity_poly.pdbx_strand_id
1 'polypeptide(L)'
;MPLTRTLGATFSRYDKDEVRARLDWAPGLCTANGLLHGGAVMALADSTGAACAFLNLPDRSQGTTTVESKTNFLRGVRDGYIEAVSRPLHTGRTVVVIETDVRDQNDRLVARVTQTQLVLT
;
A
#
# COMPACT_ATOMS: atom_id res chain seq x y z
N MET A 1 -1.46 -1.13 12.89
CA MET A 1 -2.69 -0.83 12.09
C MET A 1 -3.67 -1.99 12.23
N PRO A 2 -4.79 -1.80 12.91
CA PRO A 2 -5.74 -2.92 13.10
C PRO A 2 -6.30 -3.49 11.80
N LEU A 3 -6.54 -2.64 10.78
CA LEU A 3 -7.09 -3.12 9.51
C LEU A 3 -6.15 -4.08 8.79
N THR A 4 -4.84 -3.85 8.82
CA THR A 4 -3.89 -4.77 8.19
C THR A 4 -3.92 -6.14 8.84
N ARG A 5 -4.12 -6.18 10.16
CA ARG A 5 -4.29 -7.43 10.90
C ARG A 5 -5.59 -8.12 10.50
N THR A 6 -6.69 -7.37 10.37
CA THR A 6 -7.98 -7.92 9.95
C THR A 6 -7.89 -8.50 8.54
N LEU A 7 -7.17 -7.84 7.64
CA LEU A 7 -6.95 -8.35 6.27
C LEU A 7 -6.04 -9.56 6.22
N GLY A 8 -5.20 -9.74 7.23
CA GLY A 8 -4.17 -10.79 7.25
C GLY A 8 -2.88 -10.38 6.54
N ALA A 9 -2.65 -9.09 6.39
CA ALA A 9 -1.43 -8.60 5.78
C ALA A 9 -0.24 -8.73 6.72
N THR A 10 0.93 -9.04 6.17
CA THR A 10 2.19 -9.13 6.92
C THR A 10 3.25 -8.27 6.26
N PHE A 11 3.99 -7.52 7.08
CA PHE A 11 5.10 -6.70 6.62
C PHE A 11 6.38 -7.52 6.59
N SER A 12 7.14 -7.45 5.49
CA SER A 12 8.41 -8.14 5.32
C SER A 12 9.60 -7.19 5.28
N ARG A 13 9.37 -5.90 5.00
CA ARG A 13 10.37 -4.85 5.06
C ARG A 13 9.73 -3.56 5.55
N TYR A 14 10.43 -2.84 6.43
CA TYR A 14 9.86 -1.67 7.07
C TYR A 14 10.98 -0.67 7.37
N ASP A 15 11.39 0.09 6.35
CA ASP A 15 12.39 1.15 6.49
C ASP A 15 12.00 2.34 5.60
N LYS A 16 12.71 3.46 5.76
CA LYS A 16 12.35 4.71 5.06
C LYS A 16 12.52 4.62 3.55
N ASP A 17 13.34 3.73 3.06
CA ASP A 17 13.58 3.58 1.62
C ASP A 17 12.54 2.71 0.96
N GLU A 18 12.00 1.74 1.71
CA GLU A 18 11.05 0.78 1.16
C GLU A 18 10.25 0.11 2.27
N VAL A 19 8.95 0.01 2.05
CA VAL A 19 8.07 -0.81 2.90
C VAL A 19 7.44 -1.87 2.02
N ARG A 20 7.46 -3.13 2.48
CA ARG A 20 6.85 -4.27 1.79
C ARG A 20 5.84 -4.96 2.67
N ALA A 21 4.71 -5.31 2.08
CA ALA A 21 3.68 -6.08 2.76
C ALA A 21 3.05 -7.08 1.80
N ARG A 22 2.70 -8.24 2.33
CA ARG A 22 2.09 -9.33 1.59
C ARG A 22 0.68 -9.58 2.08
N LEU A 23 -0.22 -9.88 1.16
CA LEU A 23 -1.59 -10.28 1.43
C LEU A 23 -1.89 -11.55 0.63
N ASP A 24 -2.24 -12.63 1.34
CA ASP A 24 -2.64 -13.88 0.69
C ASP A 24 -4.07 -13.75 0.17
N TRP A 25 -4.30 -14.34 -1.02
CA TRP A 25 -5.65 -14.49 -1.54
C TRP A 25 -6.50 -15.30 -0.56
N ALA A 26 -7.71 -14.85 -0.30
CA ALA A 26 -8.67 -15.58 0.51
C ALA A 26 -10.08 -15.28 0.00
N PRO A 27 -11.04 -16.25 0.10
CA PRO A 27 -12.39 -16.01 -0.40
C PRO A 27 -13.07 -14.77 0.18
N GLY A 28 -12.83 -14.48 1.46
CA GLY A 28 -13.40 -13.33 2.14
C GLY A 28 -12.85 -11.98 1.68
N LEU A 29 -11.79 -11.97 0.87
CA LEU A 29 -11.19 -10.75 0.33
C LEU A 29 -11.57 -10.53 -1.15
N CYS A 30 -12.47 -11.35 -1.67
CA CYS A 30 -12.81 -11.33 -3.09
C CYS A 30 -14.08 -10.53 -3.39
N THR A 31 -14.11 -10.01 -4.60
CA THR A 31 -15.33 -9.60 -5.26
C THR A 31 -15.92 -10.79 -6.02
N ALA A 32 -16.78 -10.56 -7.00
CA ALA A 32 -17.38 -11.63 -7.79
C ALA A 32 -16.31 -12.47 -8.53
N ASN A 33 -16.64 -13.74 -8.78
CA ASN A 33 -15.84 -14.65 -9.60
C ASN A 33 -14.45 -15.00 -9.05
N GLY A 34 -14.27 -14.91 -7.73
CA GLY A 34 -13.01 -15.32 -7.08
C GLY A 34 -11.84 -14.36 -7.31
N LEU A 35 -12.11 -13.16 -7.78
CA LEU A 35 -11.09 -12.12 -7.93
C LEU A 35 -10.91 -11.36 -6.63
N LEU A 36 -9.66 -11.08 -6.25
CA LEU A 36 -9.42 -10.16 -5.15
C LEU A 36 -10.14 -8.84 -5.39
N HIS A 37 -10.85 -8.38 -4.37
CA HIS A 37 -11.56 -7.10 -4.44
C HIS A 37 -10.56 -5.95 -4.61
N GLY A 38 -10.85 -5.04 -5.53
CA GLY A 38 -10.00 -3.85 -5.74
C GLY A 38 -9.80 -3.05 -4.45
N GLY A 39 -10.83 -3.00 -3.59
CA GLY A 39 -10.73 -2.37 -2.28
C GLY A 39 -9.72 -3.05 -1.36
N ALA A 40 -9.57 -4.38 -1.43
CA ALA A 40 -8.55 -5.09 -0.66
C ALA A 40 -7.15 -4.75 -1.15
N VAL A 41 -6.96 -4.67 -2.46
CA VAL A 41 -5.69 -4.25 -3.08
C VAL A 41 -5.36 -2.82 -2.65
N MET A 42 -6.34 -1.92 -2.71
CA MET A 42 -6.17 -0.52 -2.28
C MET A 42 -5.85 -0.41 -0.80
N ALA A 43 -6.51 -1.20 0.05
CA ALA A 43 -6.26 -1.18 1.50
C ALA A 43 -4.83 -1.62 1.82
N LEU A 44 -4.33 -2.64 1.13
CA LEU A 44 -2.94 -3.07 1.28
C LEU A 44 -1.98 -1.95 0.85
N ALA A 45 -2.20 -1.39 -0.34
CA ALA A 45 -1.34 -0.33 -0.88
C ALA A 45 -1.39 0.92 -0.01
N ASP A 46 -2.57 1.31 0.45
CA ASP A 46 -2.73 2.48 1.33
C ASP A 46 -1.97 2.29 2.65
N SER A 47 -2.11 1.14 3.26
CA SER A 47 -1.44 0.84 4.53
C SER A 47 0.08 0.81 4.37
N THR A 48 0.56 0.18 3.31
CA THR A 48 2.00 0.08 3.02
C THR A 48 2.57 1.46 2.69
N GLY A 49 1.85 2.22 1.88
CA GLY A 49 2.25 3.58 1.50
C GLY A 49 2.21 4.56 2.67
N ALA A 50 1.19 4.47 3.52
CA ALA A 50 1.10 5.32 4.71
C ALA A 50 2.24 5.01 5.69
N ALA A 51 2.59 3.74 5.85
CA ALA A 51 3.73 3.34 6.68
C ALA A 51 5.04 3.92 6.13
N CYS A 52 5.22 3.85 4.81
CA CYS A 52 6.39 4.43 4.15
C CYS A 52 6.46 5.95 4.34
N ALA A 53 5.33 6.64 4.19
CA ALA A 53 5.26 8.08 4.42
C ALA A 53 5.59 8.44 5.87
N PHE A 54 5.05 7.68 6.82
CA PHE A 54 5.30 7.90 8.25
C PHE A 54 6.80 7.83 8.56
N LEU A 55 7.51 6.86 7.97
CA LEU A 55 8.95 6.71 8.17
C LEU A 55 9.78 7.84 7.52
N ASN A 56 9.17 8.60 6.62
CA ASN A 56 9.82 9.68 5.89
C ASN A 56 9.36 11.07 6.32
N LEU A 57 8.63 11.17 7.43
CA LEU A 57 8.15 12.45 7.93
C LEU A 57 9.32 13.31 8.41
N PRO A 58 9.24 14.64 8.21
CA PRO A 58 10.25 15.54 8.76
C PRO A 58 10.18 15.59 10.27
N ASP A 59 11.26 16.04 10.88
CA ASP A 59 11.32 16.26 12.33
C ASP A 59 10.20 17.18 12.79
N ARG A 60 9.71 16.96 14.01
CA ARG A 60 8.64 17.73 14.66
C ARG A 60 7.26 17.59 14.02
N SER A 61 7.10 16.69 13.06
CA SER A 61 5.76 16.37 12.55
C SER A 61 4.97 15.60 13.60
N GLN A 62 3.64 15.73 13.55
CA GLN A 62 2.73 15.02 14.46
C GLN A 62 2.07 13.82 13.79
N GLY A 63 2.44 13.52 12.57
CA GLY A 63 1.87 12.42 11.83
C GLY A 63 1.57 12.80 10.39
N THR A 64 0.77 11.98 9.75
CA THR A 64 0.42 12.16 8.35
C THR A 64 -1.02 11.74 8.10
N THR A 65 -1.63 12.28 7.05
CA THR A 65 -2.94 11.86 6.58
C THR A 65 -2.94 11.83 5.06
N THR A 66 -3.61 10.82 4.50
CA THR A 66 -3.77 10.70 3.06
C THR A 66 -4.77 11.73 2.56
N VAL A 67 -4.39 12.53 1.58
CA VAL A 67 -5.28 13.50 0.95
C VAL A 67 -5.67 13.09 -0.47
N GLU A 68 -4.94 12.15 -1.07
CA GLU A 68 -5.21 11.69 -2.40
C GLU A 68 -4.54 10.33 -2.60
N SER A 69 -5.22 9.42 -3.28
CA SER A 69 -4.67 8.11 -3.66
C SER A 69 -5.26 7.73 -5.00
N LYS A 70 -4.38 7.55 -5.99
CA LYS A 70 -4.78 7.15 -7.33
C LYS A 70 -4.27 5.75 -7.60
N THR A 71 -5.18 4.85 -8.00
CA THR A 71 -4.86 3.46 -8.30
C THR A 71 -5.19 3.16 -9.77
N ASN A 72 -4.23 2.55 -10.46
CA ASN A 72 -4.49 1.88 -11.73
C ASN A 72 -4.48 0.38 -11.48
N PHE A 73 -5.61 -0.28 -11.74
CA PHE A 73 -5.72 -1.74 -11.67
C PHE A 73 -5.40 -2.30 -13.05
N LEU A 74 -4.43 -3.20 -13.11
CA LEU A 74 -3.88 -3.69 -14.37
C LEU A 74 -4.13 -5.17 -14.58
N ARG A 75 -4.38 -5.95 -13.50
CA ARG A 75 -4.53 -7.39 -13.58
C ARG A 75 -5.33 -7.93 -12.40
N GLY A 76 -6.20 -8.89 -12.66
CA GLY A 76 -6.94 -9.59 -11.61
C GLY A 76 -6.09 -10.67 -10.94
N VAL A 77 -6.44 -11.01 -9.70
CA VAL A 77 -5.76 -12.03 -8.90
C VAL A 77 -6.80 -13.04 -8.40
N ARG A 78 -6.61 -14.31 -8.75
CA ARG A 78 -7.57 -15.40 -8.43
C ARG A 78 -7.03 -16.42 -7.44
N ASP A 79 -5.74 -16.36 -7.12
CA ASP A 79 -5.08 -17.27 -6.18
C ASP A 79 -3.75 -16.70 -5.71
N GLY A 80 -3.07 -17.41 -4.85
CA GLY A 80 -1.73 -17.07 -4.40
C GLY A 80 -1.71 -15.86 -3.48
N TYR A 81 -0.93 -14.87 -3.82
CA TYR A 81 -0.76 -13.68 -2.98
C TYR A 81 -0.42 -12.46 -3.83
N ILE A 82 -0.54 -11.31 -3.21
CA ILE A 82 -0.02 -10.05 -3.73
C ILE A 82 0.98 -9.48 -2.74
N GLU A 83 1.95 -8.74 -3.26
CA GLU A 83 2.92 -8.00 -2.46
C GLU A 83 2.91 -6.54 -2.90
N ALA A 84 2.73 -5.65 -1.93
CA ALA A 84 2.85 -4.22 -2.14
C ALA A 84 4.26 -3.76 -1.75
N VAL A 85 4.86 -2.97 -2.61
CA VAL A 85 6.18 -2.38 -2.39
C VAL A 85 6.04 -0.88 -2.53
N SER A 86 6.21 -0.17 -1.44
CA SER A 86 6.07 1.29 -1.38
C SER A 86 7.43 1.95 -1.26
N ARG A 87 7.65 3.00 -2.06
CA ARG A 87 8.86 3.80 -2.03
C ARG A 87 8.51 5.28 -2.07
N PRO A 88 9.29 6.15 -1.39
CA PRO A 88 9.06 7.58 -1.48
C PRO A 88 9.45 8.07 -2.88
N LEU A 89 8.52 8.80 -3.50
CA LEU A 89 8.75 9.52 -4.74
C LEU A 89 9.19 10.96 -4.46
N HIS A 90 8.67 11.54 -3.39
CA HIS A 90 8.99 12.89 -2.94
C HIS A 90 8.80 12.99 -1.43
N THR A 91 9.78 13.53 -0.74
CA THR A 91 9.71 13.77 0.70
C THR A 91 9.92 15.24 0.96
N GLY A 92 8.85 15.93 1.33
CA GLY A 92 8.86 17.37 1.57
C GLY A 92 8.45 17.72 2.99
N ARG A 93 8.46 19.01 3.31
CA ARG A 93 8.05 19.48 4.64
C ARG A 93 6.55 19.47 4.83
N THR A 94 5.78 19.62 3.76
CA THR A 94 4.32 19.69 3.80
C THR A 94 3.64 18.49 3.18
N VAL A 95 4.28 17.85 2.22
CA VAL A 95 3.73 16.65 1.55
C VAL A 95 4.81 15.61 1.36
N VAL A 96 4.36 14.34 1.41
CA VAL A 96 5.15 13.18 1.04
C VAL A 96 4.34 12.43 -0.02
N VAL A 97 4.97 12.11 -1.14
CA VAL A 97 4.34 11.36 -2.22
C VAL A 97 4.98 9.98 -2.27
N ILE A 98 4.14 8.95 -2.22
CA ILE A 98 4.57 7.55 -2.22
C ILE A 98 4.04 6.87 -3.46
N GLU A 99 4.90 6.09 -4.11
CA GLU A 99 4.50 5.18 -5.17
C GLU A 99 4.54 3.75 -4.65
N THR A 100 3.47 3.00 -4.92
CA THR A 100 3.36 1.60 -4.51
C THR A 100 3.08 0.75 -5.73
N ASP A 101 3.93 -0.24 -5.97
CA ASP A 101 3.69 -1.30 -6.94
C ASP A 101 3.14 -2.52 -6.22
N VAL A 102 2.06 -3.08 -6.74
CA VAL A 102 1.48 -4.32 -6.24
C VAL A 102 1.69 -5.39 -7.30
N ARG A 103 2.34 -6.49 -6.91
CA ARG A 103 2.65 -7.60 -7.82
C ARG A 103 2.07 -8.89 -7.30
N ASP A 104 1.74 -9.81 -8.22
CA ASP A 104 1.26 -11.14 -7.85
C ASP A 104 2.44 -12.11 -7.61
N GLN A 105 2.11 -13.36 -7.28
CA GLN A 105 3.12 -14.39 -6.99
C GLN A 105 4.02 -14.72 -8.18
N ASN A 106 3.61 -14.34 -9.40
CA ASN A 106 4.41 -14.51 -10.61
C ASN A 106 5.16 -13.23 -11.00
N ASP A 107 5.26 -12.28 -10.06
CA ASP A 107 5.95 -11.00 -10.23
C ASP A 107 5.33 -10.10 -11.32
N ARG A 108 4.05 -10.29 -11.62
CA ARG A 108 3.34 -9.46 -12.59
C ARG A 108 2.72 -8.26 -11.89
N LEU A 109 2.78 -7.10 -12.52
CA LEU A 109 2.22 -5.89 -11.96
C LEU A 109 0.69 -5.96 -11.96
N VAL A 110 0.11 -5.95 -10.77
CA VAL A 110 -1.34 -6.03 -10.54
C VAL A 110 -1.95 -4.65 -10.47
N ALA A 111 -1.27 -3.74 -9.80
CA ALA A 111 -1.74 -2.37 -9.63
C ALA A 111 -0.56 -1.45 -9.36
N ARG A 112 -0.74 -0.18 -9.71
CA ARG A 112 0.20 0.88 -9.33
C ARG A 112 -0.59 1.98 -8.65
N VAL A 113 -0.09 2.43 -7.50
CA VAL A 113 -0.74 3.45 -6.69
C VAL A 113 0.23 4.59 -6.48
N THR A 114 -0.25 5.81 -6.69
CA THR A 114 0.46 7.02 -6.29
C THR A 114 -0.42 7.72 -5.27
N GLN A 115 0.12 7.97 -4.08
CA GLN A 115 -0.64 8.63 -3.03
C GLN A 115 0.13 9.82 -2.45
N THR A 116 -0.62 10.84 -2.09
CA THR A 116 -0.12 12.05 -1.46
C THR A 116 -0.52 12.05 0.00
N GLN A 117 0.46 12.22 0.86
CA GLN A 117 0.30 12.32 2.30
C GLN A 117 0.61 13.75 2.74
N LEU A 118 -0.32 14.33 3.49
CA LEU A 118 -0.10 15.64 4.10
C LEU A 118 0.67 15.46 5.41
N VAL A 119 1.71 16.25 5.62
CA VAL A 119 2.44 16.25 6.88
C VAL A 119 1.67 17.09 7.89
N LEU A 120 1.36 16.49 9.03
CA LEU A 120 0.66 17.18 10.13
C LEU A 120 1.67 17.78 11.10
N THR A 121 1.46 19.04 11.44
CA THR A 121 2.36 19.79 12.33
C THR A 121 1.64 20.33 13.56
#